data_95d5d8f53a811e13ec0b53160ea8b942
#
_entry.id   95d5d8f53a811e13ec0b53160ea8b942
#
_cell.length_a   1.000
_cell.length_b   1.000
_cell.length_c   1.000
_cell.angle_alpha   90.00
_cell.angle_beta   90.00
_cell.angle_gamma   90.00
#
_symmetry.space_group_name_H-M   'P 1'
#
loop_
_entity.id
_entity.type
_entity.pdbx_description
1 polymer ?
#
loop_
_entity_poly.entity_id
_entity_poly.type
_entity_poly.pdbx_seq_one_letter_code
_entity_poly.pdbx_strand_id
1 'polypeptide(L)'
;MLNINNIKEKQLSLENYKSLAKLFVAIRYIPNALRLIEERMAFPPFTFHISGNSGHAIGLSSGQICYPVSDSENYEQLKLMIIRLEDRRFYSHSGMDVFGIIRALYSNISQKRIAQGGSTLTQQLVRNILLSPDRSFIRKITEVILARKLESIYSKTEILRAYCSFVYLGHGVRGFEAASRTIYRKTLNQLNQFELAGLVGLLRAPNKYHPLQKNDLFIARQEQIANRLNIKSKHSPINPISVIPLRSPRFGSIISHHLIKAGISSNEVSSVKTTIDLTMQRLVDQKLKKLSLSEDLSGLAVMVLDNASGEVLVESSWQKGINSDFSPGYFGKLQPGSTFKTFTLISAIEQGIPLELRISSAPFISSIFKNSNKSPWTVRNYAHTYRDEISLIDALKHSDNTVFARLTEMIDQARQYDVFYRFGLNKNRLATPAITLGSIAEGIPLIDLVNAYRAIACNGVISKPIFYKHLIMRDGSTITPPSEPTNIVISEFAVKEIHRALQVSGQVTKIKGFAGKTGTTQQGQIFCGYDENISVGIWLGYNKPQSEYLQKSITAINIFHQLSDALLGQHNGRLLEII
;
A
#
# COMPACT_ATOMS: atom_id res chain seq x y z
N MET A 1 -21.14 -48.54 21.99
CA MET A 1 -21.76 -47.19 22.01
C MET A 1 -20.67 -46.20 22.45
N LEU A 2 -19.98 -45.57 21.54
CA LEU A 2 -18.99 -44.56 21.82
C LEU A 2 -19.69 -43.25 22.14
N ASN A 3 -19.37 -42.71 23.31
CA ASN A 3 -20.06 -41.63 24.00
C ASN A 3 -19.94 -40.29 23.22
N ILE A 4 -21.00 -39.96 22.43
CA ILE A 4 -21.09 -38.75 21.59
C ILE A 4 -21.02 -37.45 22.42
N ASN A 5 -21.31 -37.51 23.74
CA ASN A 5 -21.23 -36.35 24.64
C ASN A 5 -19.79 -35.91 24.91
N ASN A 6 -18.81 -36.82 24.97
CA ASN A 6 -17.41 -36.50 25.17
C ASN A 6 -16.74 -35.85 23.95
N ILE A 7 -17.29 -36.04 22.75
CA ILE A 7 -16.79 -35.39 21.51
C ILE A 7 -17.30 -33.96 21.40
N LYS A 8 -18.54 -33.69 21.80
CA LYS A 8 -19.11 -32.34 21.83
C LYS A 8 -18.44 -31.43 22.87
N GLU A 9 -18.17 -31.96 24.07
CA GLU A 9 -17.44 -31.17 25.09
C GLU A 9 -15.99 -30.89 24.72
N LYS A 10 -15.27 -31.83 24.08
CA LYS A 10 -13.92 -31.57 23.57
C LYS A 10 -13.89 -30.59 22.38
N GLN A 11 -14.89 -30.64 21.48
CA GLN A 11 -14.98 -29.65 20.40
C GLN A 11 -15.34 -28.26 20.92
N LEU A 12 -16.27 -28.15 21.87
CA LEU A 12 -16.59 -26.88 22.54
C LEU A 12 -15.38 -26.30 23.30
N SER A 13 -14.54 -27.12 23.93
CA SER A 13 -13.33 -26.66 24.61
C SER A 13 -12.25 -26.17 23.63
N LEU A 14 -12.10 -26.82 22.47
CA LEU A 14 -11.13 -26.40 21.43
C LEU A 14 -11.54 -25.11 20.72
N GLU A 15 -12.84 -24.92 20.45
CA GLU A 15 -13.35 -23.66 19.89
C GLU A 15 -13.23 -22.49 20.87
N ASN A 16 -13.50 -22.75 22.16
CA ASN A 16 -13.28 -21.77 23.22
C ASN A 16 -11.81 -21.40 23.38
N TYR A 17 -10.88 -22.37 23.27
CA TYR A 17 -9.43 -22.10 23.30
C TYR A 17 -8.96 -21.30 22.09
N LYS A 18 -9.44 -21.61 20.89
CA LYS A 18 -9.16 -20.83 19.68
C LYS A 18 -9.73 -19.40 19.76
N SER A 19 -10.89 -19.24 20.38
CA SER A 19 -11.51 -17.94 20.61
C SER A 19 -10.77 -17.11 21.65
N LEU A 20 -10.32 -17.72 22.73
CA LEU A 20 -9.48 -17.09 23.75
C LEU A 20 -8.10 -16.69 23.19
N ALA A 21 -7.46 -17.56 22.41
CA ALA A 21 -6.18 -17.23 21.75
C ALA A 21 -6.33 -16.04 20.79
N LYS A 22 -7.41 -15.99 19.99
CA LYS A 22 -7.73 -14.84 19.13
C LYS A 22 -8.01 -13.56 19.93
N LEU A 23 -8.64 -13.67 21.09
CA LEU A 23 -8.87 -12.54 21.99
C LEU A 23 -7.56 -12.01 22.58
N PHE A 24 -6.65 -12.89 23.02
CA PHE A 24 -5.31 -12.51 23.50
C PHE A 24 -4.50 -11.79 22.40
N VAL A 25 -4.54 -12.31 21.18
CA VAL A 25 -3.93 -11.65 20.02
C VAL A 25 -4.55 -10.27 19.79
N ALA A 26 -5.87 -10.15 19.81
CA ALA A 26 -6.56 -8.87 19.65
C ALA A 26 -6.17 -7.86 20.73
N ILE A 27 -6.08 -8.29 22.01
CA ILE A 27 -5.67 -7.43 23.14
C ILE A 27 -4.23 -6.93 22.96
N ARG A 28 -3.32 -7.76 22.47
CA ARG A 28 -1.91 -7.38 22.20
C ARG A 28 -1.78 -6.29 21.14
N TYR A 29 -2.75 -6.16 20.23
CA TYR A 29 -2.75 -5.13 19.18
C TYR A 29 -3.43 -3.81 19.61
N ILE A 30 -4.04 -3.74 20.80
CA ILE A 30 -4.72 -2.53 21.29
C ILE A 30 -3.82 -1.29 21.29
N PRO A 31 -2.55 -1.33 21.75
CA PRO A 31 -1.68 -0.15 21.72
C PRO A 31 -1.47 0.40 20.31
N ASN A 32 -1.23 -0.48 19.33
CA ASN A 32 -1.05 -0.09 17.94
C ASN A 32 -2.35 0.46 17.32
N ALA A 33 -3.49 -0.12 17.70
CA ALA A 33 -4.79 0.35 17.26
C ALA A 33 -5.12 1.75 17.83
N LEU A 34 -4.79 1.99 19.10
CA LEU A 34 -4.95 3.31 19.71
C LEU A 34 -4.07 4.36 19.04
N ARG A 35 -2.80 4.06 18.83
CA ARG A 35 -1.89 4.95 18.10
C ARG A 35 -2.43 5.29 16.71
N LEU A 36 -2.96 4.31 15.98
CA LEU A 36 -3.56 4.56 14.67
C LEU A 36 -4.83 5.42 14.74
N ILE A 37 -5.63 5.30 15.81
CA ILE A 37 -6.77 6.20 16.05
C ILE A 37 -6.28 7.61 16.34
N GLU A 38 -5.30 7.76 17.23
CA GLU A 38 -4.70 9.04 17.59
C GLU A 38 -4.14 9.74 16.35
N GLU A 39 -3.35 9.03 15.53
CA GLU A 39 -2.82 9.56 14.27
C GLU A 39 -3.94 10.01 13.33
N ARG A 40 -5.03 9.23 13.21
CA ARG A 40 -6.16 9.59 12.34
C ARG A 40 -7.05 10.69 12.91
N MET A 41 -7.15 10.81 14.23
CA MET A 41 -7.91 11.91 14.87
C MET A 41 -7.13 13.22 14.84
N ALA A 42 -5.79 13.17 15.00
CA ALA A 42 -4.93 14.34 14.87
C ALA A 42 -4.84 14.81 13.39
N PHE A 43 -4.82 13.87 12.46
CA PHE A 43 -4.72 14.15 11.03
C PHE A 43 -5.85 13.41 10.28
N PRO A 44 -7.06 13.95 10.27
CA PRO A 44 -8.16 13.35 9.50
C PRO A 44 -7.74 13.24 8.03
N PRO A 45 -7.99 12.08 7.37
CA PRO A 45 -7.66 11.89 5.97
C PRO A 45 -8.46 12.89 5.13
N PHE A 46 -7.84 14.01 4.83
CA PHE A 46 -8.40 14.99 3.92
C PHE A 46 -8.34 14.47 2.50
N THR A 47 -9.40 14.73 1.77
CA THR A 47 -9.42 14.47 0.36
C THR A 47 -8.85 15.66 -0.38
N PHE A 48 -7.75 15.47 -1.04
CA PHE A 48 -7.21 16.41 -2.01
C PHE A 48 -7.30 15.80 -3.41
N HIS A 49 -7.43 16.66 -4.41
CA HIS A 49 -7.43 16.22 -5.81
C HIS A 49 -6.03 15.78 -6.22
N ILE A 50 -5.94 14.65 -6.91
CA ILE A 50 -4.70 14.16 -7.49
C ILE A 50 -4.81 14.26 -9.00
N SER A 51 -3.84 14.91 -9.64
CA SER A 51 -3.69 14.98 -11.09
C SER A 51 -2.37 14.34 -11.52
N GLY A 52 -2.36 13.80 -12.76
CA GLY A 52 -1.15 13.30 -13.39
C GLY A 52 -0.23 14.44 -13.85
N ASN A 53 0.90 14.07 -14.45
CA ASN A 53 1.88 15.00 -15.00
C ASN A 53 1.27 15.95 -16.05
N SER A 54 0.29 15.49 -16.82
CA SER A 54 -0.47 16.28 -17.82
C SER A 54 -1.56 17.19 -17.21
N GLY A 55 -1.76 17.17 -15.89
CA GLY A 55 -2.80 17.96 -15.22
C GLY A 55 -4.20 17.30 -15.21
N HIS A 56 -4.41 16.20 -15.92
CA HIS A 56 -5.69 15.49 -15.90
C HIS A 56 -5.93 14.82 -14.55
N ALA A 57 -7.16 14.89 -14.04
CA ALA A 57 -7.51 14.31 -12.74
C ALA A 57 -7.35 12.78 -12.73
N ILE A 58 -6.63 12.27 -11.74
CA ILE A 58 -6.53 10.85 -11.43
C ILE A 58 -7.66 10.43 -10.48
N GLY A 59 -8.02 11.30 -9.55
CA GLY A 59 -9.03 11.05 -8.53
C GLY A 59 -8.71 11.74 -7.22
N LEU A 60 -9.09 11.10 -6.13
CA LEU A 60 -8.99 11.64 -4.77
C LEU A 60 -8.00 10.82 -3.94
N SER A 61 -7.29 11.45 -3.03
CA SER A 61 -6.16 10.88 -2.28
C SER A 61 -6.42 9.55 -1.57
N SER A 62 -7.67 9.29 -1.16
CA SER A 62 -8.02 8.09 -0.38
C SER A 62 -8.96 7.12 -1.11
N GLY A 63 -9.30 7.37 -2.37
CA GLY A 63 -10.40 6.65 -3.05
C GLY A 63 -11.77 6.83 -2.38
N GLN A 64 -11.79 7.61 -1.30
CA GLN A 64 -12.98 7.99 -0.53
C GLN A 64 -12.93 9.50 -0.31
N ILE A 65 -14.07 10.18 -0.45
CA ILE A 65 -14.16 11.61 -0.13
C ILE A 65 -14.30 11.75 1.38
N CYS A 66 -13.43 12.54 1.98
CA CYS A 66 -13.50 12.90 3.40
C CYS A 66 -13.11 14.37 3.58
N TYR A 67 -13.95 15.13 4.25
CA TYR A 67 -13.68 16.50 4.69
C TYR A 67 -14.06 16.62 6.17
N PRO A 68 -13.26 17.27 7.01
CA PRO A 68 -13.66 17.50 8.40
C PRO A 68 -14.85 18.46 8.43
N VAL A 69 -15.64 18.30 9.47
CA VAL A 69 -16.69 19.27 9.77
C VAL A 69 -16.07 20.49 10.45
N SER A 70 -16.47 21.69 10.01
CA SER A 70 -16.15 22.95 10.65
C SER A 70 -17.24 23.37 11.63
N ASP A 71 -16.89 24.20 12.59
CA ASP A 71 -17.87 24.77 13.52
C ASP A 71 -18.84 25.68 12.76
N SER A 72 -20.13 25.41 12.95
CA SER A 72 -21.23 26.14 12.33
C SER A 72 -22.54 25.80 13.03
N GLU A 73 -23.56 26.64 12.82
CA GLU A 73 -24.90 26.36 13.34
C GLU A 73 -25.44 25.02 12.84
N ASN A 74 -25.25 24.72 11.57
CA ASN A 74 -25.68 23.44 10.99
C ASN A 74 -24.92 22.24 11.58
N TYR A 75 -23.67 22.40 11.97
CA TYR A 75 -22.95 21.35 12.67
C TYR A 75 -23.54 21.10 14.06
N GLU A 76 -23.92 22.15 14.79
CA GLU A 76 -24.61 21.99 16.09
C GLU A 76 -25.94 21.25 15.94
N GLN A 77 -26.75 21.66 14.96
CA GLN A 77 -28.01 20.96 14.64
C GLN A 77 -27.79 19.51 14.25
N LEU A 78 -26.79 19.22 13.41
CA LEU A 78 -26.42 17.87 13.02
C LEU A 78 -26.06 16.99 14.22
N LYS A 79 -25.25 17.51 15.16
CA LYS A 79 -24.89 16.81 16.40
C LYS A 79 -26.13 16.40 17.20
N LEU A 80 -27.05 17.35 17.38
CA LEU A 80 -28.30 17.07 18.10
C LEU A 80 -29.15 15.98 17.41
N MET A 81 -29.25 16.03 16.08
CA MET A 81 -29.98 15.01 15.31
C MET A 81 -29.35 13.62 15.49
N ILE A 82 -28.02 13.53 15.37
CA ILE A 82 -27.29 12.26 15.50
C ILE A 82 -27.46 11.68 16.90
N ILE A 83 -27.24 12.49 17.94
CA ILE A 83 -27.40 12.05 19.34
C ILE A 83 -28.81 11.57 19.60
N ARG A 84 -29.82 12.33 19.16
CA ARG A 84 -31.23 11.98 19.36
C ARG A 84 -31.65 10.67 18.67
N LEU A 85 -31.00 10.35 17.54
CA LEU A 85 -31.39 9.18 16.73
C LEU A 85 -30.54 7.94 17.02
N GLU A 86 -29.23 8.10 17.20
CA GLU A 86 -28.26 7.01 17.28
C GLU A 86 -27.85 6.69 18.73
N ASP A 87 -27.65 7.72 19.59
CA ASP A 87 -27.10 7.54 20.94
C ASP A 87 -27.60 8.61 21.92
N ARG A 88 -28.85 8.47 22.37
CA ARG A 88 -29.52 9.47 23.23
C ARG A 88 -28.80 9.77 24.55
N ARG A 89 -27.99 8.83 25.01
CA ARG A 89 -27.25 8.93 26.26
C ARG A 89 -25.75 9.17 26.05
N PHE A 90 -25.37 9.67 24.88
CA PHE A 90 -23.99 9.86 24.49
C PHE A 90 -23.14 10.58 25.56
N TYR A 91 -23.65 11.63 26.18
CA TYR A 91 -22.95 12.38 27.22
C TYR A 91 -22.97 11.73 28.61
N SER A 92 -23.75 10.64 28.82
CA SER A 92 -23.94 10.04 30.15
C SER A 92 -23.31 8.65 30.32
N HIS A 93 -22.60 8.15 29.33
CA HIS A 93 -21.86 6.87 29.42
C HIS A 93 -20.39 7.05 29.04
N SER A 94 -19.55 6.04 29.36
CA SER A 94 -18.12 6.02 29.06
C SER A 94 -17.79 4.92 28.03
N GLY A 95 -18.12 5.16 26.75
CA GLY A 95 -17.83 4.26 25.62
C GLY A 95 -18.84 3.12 25.42
N MET A 96 -19.62 2.75 26.43
CA MET A 96 -20.65 1.71 26.36
C MET A 96 -21.90 2.12 27.12
N ASP A 97 -23.06 2.07 26.48
CA ASP A 97 -24.37 2.29 27.13
C ASP A 97 -25.04 0.96 27.48
N VAL A 98 -24.83 0.48 28.71
CA VAL A 98 -25.42 -0.77 29.21
C VAL A 98 -26.95 -0.69 29.18
N PHE A 99 -27.55 0.42 29.60
CA PHE A 99 -29.00 0.60 29.57
C PHE A 99 -29.55 0.62 28.14
N GLY A 100 -28.82 1.21 27.21
CA GLY A 100 -29.13 1.17 25.78
C GLY A 100 -29.14 -0.25 25.22
N ILE A 101 -28.18 -1.08 25.63
CA ILE A 101 -28.10 -2.50 25.25
C ILE A 101 -29.31 -3.29 25.79
N ILE A 102 -29.62 -3.12 27.06
CA ILE A 102 -30.78 -3.81 27.68
C ILE A 102 -32.09 -3.39 27.00
N ARG A 103 -32.30 -2.10 26.77
CA ARG A 103 -33.47 -1.57 26.06
C ARG A 103 -33.56 -2.12 24.63
N ALA A 104 -32.43 -2.15 23.88
CA ALA A 104 -32.40 -2.70 22.54
C ALA A 104 -32.72 -4.20 22.51
N LEU A 105 -32.21 -4.96 23.49
CA LEU A 105 -32.51 -6.38 23.64
C LEU A 105 -33.98 -6.61 23.88
N TYR A 106 -34.59 -5.90 24.83
CA TYR A 106 -36.02 -5.97 25.12
C TYR A 106 -36.88 -5.63 23.89
N SER A 107 -36.54 -4.52 23.19
CA SER A 107 -37.26 -4.10 21.98
C SER A 107 -37.17 -5.13 20.85
N ASN A 108 -36.00 -5.75 20.68
CA ASN A 108 -35.77 -6.75 19.62
C ASN A 108 -36.52 -8.07 19.91
N ILE A 109 -36.58 -8.48 21.18
CA ILE A 109 -37.37 -9.65 21.62
C ILE A 109 -38.85 -9.40 21.42
N SER A 110 -39.36 -8.25 21.90
CA SER A 110 -40.79 -7.94 21.82
C SER A 110 -41.28 -7.78 20.37
N GLN A 111 -40.45 -7.26 19.46
CA GLN A 111 -40.82 -7.08 18.05
C GLN A 111 -40.43 -8.26 17.14
N LYS A 112 -39.84 -9.33 17.69
CA LYS A 112 -39.33 -10.50 16.94
C LYS A 112 -38.47 -10.13 15.71
N ARG A 113 -37.82 -8.98 15.76
CA ARG A 113 -36.93 -8.48 14.70
C ARG A 113 -35.85 -7.55 15.28
N ILE A 114 -34.73 -7.41 14.59
CA ILE A 114 -33.69 -6.45 14.99
C ILE A 114 -34.18 -5.02 14.68
N ALA A 115 -34.86 -4.42 15.63
CA ALA A 115 -35.48 -3.10 15.50
C ALA A 115 -34.53 -1.97 15.96
N GLN A 116 -33.72 -2.22 17.02
CA GLN A 116 -32.78 -1.24 17.58
C GLN A 116 -31.39 -1.82 17.77
N GLY A 117 -30.37 -0.97 17.53
CA GLY A 117 -28.96 -1.27 17.83
C GLY A 117 -28.56 -0.69 19.19
N GLY A 118 -27.73 -1.41 19.94
CA GLY A 118 -27.19 -0.97 21.24
C GLY A 118 -25.73 -0.49 21.17
N SER A 119 -25.21 -0.13 19.99
CA SER A 119 -23.84 0.37 19.85
C SER A 119 -23.80 1.89 20.00
N THR A 120 -22.84 2.40 20.80
CA THR A 120 -22.63 3.84 21.00
C THR A 120 -21.96 4.50 19.80
N LEU A 121 -22.02 5.84 19.69
CA LEU A 121 -21.32 6.60 18.65
C LEU A 121 -19.81 6.37 18.70
N THR A 122 -19.24 6.25 19.90
CA THR A 122 -17.80 5.95 20.08
C THR A 122 -17.44 4.57 19.54
N GLN A 123 -18.26 3.54 19.76
CA GLN A 123 -18.07 2.22 19.17
C GLN A 123 -18.19 2.24 17.64
N GLN A 124 -19.13 3.04 17.12
CA GLN A 124 -19.28 3.24 15.68
C GLN A 124 -18.06 3.94 15.08
N LEU A 125 -17.48 4.95 15.76
CA LEU A 125 -16.27 5.63 15.35
C LEU A 125 -15.09 4.65 15.28
N VAL A 126 -14.83 3.88 16.33
CA VAL A 126 -13.79 2.85 16.36
C VAL A 126 -13.93 1.88 15.19
N ARG A 127 -15.13 1.39 14.96
CA ARG A 127 -15.44 0.50 13.83
C ARG A 127 -15.13 1.15 12.48
N ASN A 128 -15.49 2.41 12.29
CA ASN A 128 -15.26 3.13 11.02
C ASN A 128 -13.79 3.41 10.74
N ILE A 129 -12.96 3.57 11.78
CA ILE A 129 -11.54 3.90 11.64
C ILE A 129 -10.67 2.65 11.48
N LEU A 130 -10.95 1.57 12.24
CA LEU A 130 -9.98 0.50 12.46
C LEU A 130 -10.38 -0.86 11.90
N LEU A 131 -11.68 -1.17 11.82
CA LEU A 131 -12.09 -2.57 11.76
C LEU A 131 -12.55 -2.99 10.38
N SER A 132 -12.19 -4.23 10.02
CA SER A 132 -12.70 -4.89 8.81
C SER A 132 -14.23 -5.09 8.90
N PRO A 133 -14.91 -5.23 7.75
CA PRO A 133 -16.36 -5.45 7.72
C PRO A 133 -16.82 -6.77 8.35
N ASP A 134 -15.91 -7.67 8.74
CA ASP A 134 -16.23 -8.99 9.27
C ASP A 134 -17.00 -8.91 10.59
N ARG A 135 -18.11 -9.64 10.68
CA ARG A 135 -18.94 -9.69 11.89
C ARG A 135 -18.47 -10.81 12.80
N SER A 136 -17.64 -10.50 13.81
CA SER A 136 -17.22 -11.47 14.82
C SER A 136 -17.48 -10.95 16.24
N PHE A 137 -17.67 -11.87 17.18
CA PHE A 137 -17.83 -11.54 18.61
C PHE A 137 -16.57 -10.87 19.16
N ILE A 138 -15.39 -11.33 18.75
CA ILE A 138 -14.10 -10.76 19.14
C ILE A 138 -13.98 -9.31 18.70
N ARG A 139 -14.39 -8.99 17.47
CA ARG A 139 -14.44 -7.60 16.99
C ARG A 139 -15.33 -6.74 17.90
N LYS A 140 -16.48 -7.26 18.35
CA LYS A 140 -17.38 -6.49 19.20
C LYS A 140 -16.78 -6.20 20.59
N ILE A 141 -16.05 -7.16 21.16
CA ILE A 141 -15.29 -6.94 22.41
C ILE A 141 -14.21 -5.88 22.19
N THR A 142 -13.46 -5.97 21.10
CA THR A 142 -12.41 -4.99 20.74
C THR A 142 -12.99 -3.59 20.56
N GLU A 143 -14.16 -3.45 19.89
CA GLU A 143 -14.88 -2.17 19.77
C GLU A 143 -15.16 -1.55 21.15
N VAL A 144 -15.65 -2.36 22.12
CA VAL A 144 -15.98 -1.87 23.46
C VAL A 144 -14.75 -1.42 24.22
N ILE A 145 -13.67 -2.21 24.20
CA ILE A 145 -12.42 -1.89 24.89
C ILE A 145 -11.82 -0.60 24.34
N LEU A 146 -11.71 -0.50 23.01
CA LEU A 146 -11.17 0.68 22.35
C LEU A 146 -12.05 1.92 22.55
N ALA A 147 -13.38 1.78 22.51
CA ALA A 147 -14.30 2.89 22.77
C ALA A 147 -14.16 3.45 24.19
N ARG A 148 -14.01 2.57 25.21
CA ARG A 148 -13.76 3.01 26.60
C ARG A 148 -12.43 3.72 26.73
N LYS A 149 -11.38 3.18 26.09
CA LYS A 149 -10.04 3.82 26.11
C LYS A 149 -10.05 5.16 25.39
N LEU A 150 -10.75 5.26 24.25
CA LEU A 150 -10.88 6.51 23.51
C LEU A 150 -11.55 7.60 24.38
N GLU A 151 -12.61 7.27 25.08
CA GLU A 151 -13.30 8.20 25.99
C GLU A 151 -12.53 8.54 27.27
N SER A 152 -11.46 7.81 27.59
CA SER A 152 -10.52 8.18 28.65
C SER A 152 -9.46 9.19 28.19
N ILE A 153 -9.28 9.37 26.86
CA ILE A 153 -8.25 10.24 26.28
C ILE A 153 -8.88 11.51 25.69
N TYR A 154 -10.03 11.37 25.01
CA TYR A 154 -10.68 12.44 24.27
C TYR A 154 -12.01 12.82 24.88
N SER A 155 -12.35 14.11 24.83
CA SER A 155 -13.65 14.63 25.22
C SER A 155 -14.78 14.13 24.31
N LYS A 156 -15.99 14.13 24.80
CA LYS A 156 -17.20 13.80 24.02
C LYS A 156 -17.34 14.67 22.76
N THR A 157 -16.93 15.94 22.85
CA THR A 157 -16.99 16.87 21.72
C THR A 157 -16.00 16.48 20.63
N GLU A 158 -14.77 16.12 20.99
CA GLU A 158 -13.75 15.67 20.04
C GLU A 158 -14.17 14.34 19.36
N ILE A 159 -14.69 13.40 20.14
CA ILE A 159 -15.19 12.12 19.63
C ILE A 159 -16.35 12.34 18.64
N LEU A 160 -17.28 13.22 18.95
CA LEU A 160 -18.42 13.51 18.09
C LEU A 160 -17.99 14.23 16.80
N ARG A 161 -17.03 15.16 16.90
CA ARG A 161 -16.44 15.82 15.74
C ARG A 161 -15.74 14.80 14.82
N ALA A 162 -14.93 13.91 15.39
CA ALA A 162 -14.29 12.83 14.67
C ALA A 162 -15.34 11.92 14.01
N TYR A 163 -16.39 11.53 14.74
CA TYR A 163 -17.49 10.73 14.18
C TYR A 163 -18.12 11.40 12.96
N CYS A 164 -18.49 12.68 13.08
CA CYS A 164 -19.08 13.43 11.97
C CYS A 164 -18.15 13.58 10.77
N SER A 165 -16.83 13.56 10.99
CA SER A 165 -15.83 13.65 9.93
C SER A 165 -15.50 12.31 9.28
N PHE A 166 -15.67 11.17 9.98
CA PHE A 166 -15.18 9.86 9.51
C PHE A 166 -16.26 8.82 9.19
N VAL A 167 -17.50 9.03 9.65
CA VAL A 167 -18.55 8.03 9.44
C VAL A 167 -18.76 7.77 7.95
N TYR A 168 -18.86 6.49 7.58
CA TYR A 168 -19.11 6.08 6.21
C TYR A 168 -20.58 6.34 5.83
N LEU A 169 -20.79 7.07 4.74
CA LEU A 169 -22.09 7.49 4.26
C LEU A 169 -22.46 6.95 2.86
N GLY A 170 -21.70 5.96 2.38
CA GLY A 170 -21.99 5.23 1.14
C GLY A 170 -21.16 5.71 -0.05
N HIS A 171 -21.00 4.83 -1.06
CA HIS A 171 -20.37 5.13 -2.35
C HIS A 171 -19.02 5.87 -2.25
N GLY A 172 -18.17 5.49 -1.28
CA GLY A 172 -16.86 6.12 -1.10
C GLY A 172 -16.89 7.46 -0.37
N VAL A 173 -18.02 7.87 0.21
CA VAL A 173 -18.16 9.12 0.95
C VAL A 173 -18.01 8.88 2.45
N ARG A 174 -17.14 9.64 3.10
CA ARG A 174 -16.94 9.65 4.55
C ARG A 174 -17.12 11.05 5.12
N GLY A 175 -17.87 11.13 6.22
CA GLY A 175 -18.17 12.39 6.90
C GLY A 175 -19.27 13.21 6.25
N PHE A 176 -19.91 14.01 7.08
CA PHE A 176 -21.11 14.76 6.70
C PHE A 176 -20.80 15.92 5.76
N GLU A 177 -19.66 16.59 5.89
CA GLU A 177 -19.24 17.65 4.97
C GLU A 177 -19.05 17.11 3.56
N ALA A 178 -18.41 15.92 3.44
CA ALA A 178 -18.23 15.26 2.15
C ALA A 178 -19.57 14.82 1.55
N ALA A 179 -20.47 14.27 2.36
CA ALA A 179 -21.80 13.88 1.91
C ALA A 179 -22.64 15.08 1.44
N SER A 180 -22.55 16.21 2.15
CA SER A 180 -23.18 17.47 1.75
C SER A 180 -22.74 17.89 0.35
N ARG A 181 -21.42 17.94 0.12
CA ARG A 181 -20.84 18.36 -1.15
C ARG A 181 -21.15 17.40 -2.30
N THR A 182 -21.17 16.09 -2.03
CA THR A 182 -21.42 15.08 -3.09
C THR A 182 -22.88 14.89 -3.43
N ILE A 183 -23.78 15.04 -2.45
CA ILE A 183 -25.23 14.80 -2.64
C ILE A 183 -25.96 16.09 -3.05
N TYR A 184 -25.68 17.19 -2.35
CA TYR A 184 -26.39 18.46 -2.52
C TYR A 184 -25.58 19.54 -3.23
N ARG A 185 -24.28 19.33 -3.49
CA ARG A 185 -23.33 20.33 -4.05
C ARG A 185 -23.22 21.58 -3.21
N LYS A 186 -23.41 21.45 -1.91
CA LYS A 186 -23.37 22.50 -0.90
C LYS A 186 -22.37 22.15 0.19
N THR A 187 -21.81 23.15 0.87
CA THR A 187 -21.14 22.92 2.15
C THR A 187 -22.17 22.54 3.21
N LEU A 188 -21.74 21.90 4.29
CA LEU A 188 -22.64 21.52 5.40
C LEU A 188 -23.40 22.74 5.94
N ASN A 189 -22.74 23.89 6.01
CA ASN A 189 -23.32 25.15 6.52
C ASN A 189 -24.40 25.75 5.59
N GLN A 190 -24.47 25.36 4.34
CA GLN A 190 -25.48 25.80 3.38
C GLN A 190 -26.72 24.92 3.33
N LEU A 191 -26.73 23.81 4.05
CA LEU A 191 -27.88 22.89 4.07
C LEU A 191 -29.03 23.43 4.94
N ASN A 192 -30.25 23.16 4.53
CA ASN A 192 -31.40 23.31 5.41
C ASN A 192 -31.59 22.09 6.32
N GLN A 193 -32.45 22.20 7.33
CA GLN A 193 -32.69 21.11 8.30
C GLN A 193 -33.22 19.82 7.66
N PHE A 194 -34.01 19.94 6.59
CA PHE A 194 -34.53 18.78 5.87
C PHE A 194 -33.42 18.06 5.09
N GLU A 195 -32.48 18.79 4.49
CA GLU A 195 -31.30 18.22 3.85
C GLU A 195 -30.37 17.53 4.86
N LEU A 196 -30.17 18.14 6.06
CA LEU A 196 -29.45 17.49 7.15
C LEU A 196 -30.09 16.17 7.59
N ALA A 197 -31.44 16.12 7.67
CA ALA A 197 -32.16 14.90 7.98
C ALA A 197 -31.90 13.79 6.93
N GLY A 198 -31.77 14.15 5.66
CA GLY A 198 -31.39 13.22 4.59
C GLY A 198 -30.02 12.60 4.82
N LEU A 199 -29.00 13.40 5.16
CA LEU A 199 -27.65 12.91 5.45
C LEU A 199 -27.64 11.98 6.67
N VAL A 200 -28.35 12.34 7.76
CA VAL A 200 -28.47 11.49 8.95
C VAL A 200 -29.20 10.17 8.63
N GLY A 201 -30.13 10.21 7.70
CA GLY A 201 -30.83 9.01 7.20
C GLY A 201 -29.90 7.94 6.63
N LEU A 202 -28.75 8.31 6.08
CA LEU A 202 -27.75 7.40 5.52
C LEU A 202 -27.08 6.51 6.56
N LEU A 203 -26.97 6.94 7.82
CA LEU A 203 -26.25 6.23 8.88
C LEU A 203 -26.69 4.76 9.04
N ARG A 204 -27.97 4.47 8.86
CA ARG A 204 -28.55 3.14 9.06
C ARG A 204 -28.08 2.11 8.03
N ALA A 205 -28.01 2.50 6.75
CA ALA A 205 -27.61 1.63 5.64
C ALA A 205 -27.09 2.50 4.47
N PRO A 206 -25.85 2.99 4.57
CA PRO A 206 -25.31 3.99 3.68
C PRO A 206 -25.43 3.66 2.19
N ASN A 207 -25.01 2.44 1.79
CA ASN A 207 -25.09 2.04 0.39
C ASN A 207 -26.52 1.86 -0.11
N LYS A 208 -27.46 1.39 0.77
CA LYS A 208 -28.85 1.16 0.38
C LYS A 208 -29.63 2.44 0.15
N TYR A 209 -29.39 3.45 0.98
CA TYR A 209 -30.13 4.71 0.97
C TYR A 209 -29.41 5.82 0.21
N HIS A 210 -28.23 5.57 -0.37
CA HIS A 210 -27.50 6.60 -1.11
C HIS A 210 -28.22 6.96 -2.42
N PRO A 211 -28.39 8.25 -2.73
CA PRO A 211 -29.19 8.69 -3.88
C PRO A 211 -28.61 8.26 -5.23
N LEU A 212 -27.30 8.00 -5.34
CA LEU A 212 -26.69 7.41 -6.54
C LEU A 212 -27.24 6.02 -6.88
N GLN A 213 -27.72 5.28 -5.89
CA GLN A 213 -28.28 3.94 -6.12
C GLN A 213 -29.79 3.95 -6.32
N LYS A 214 -30.53 4.61 -5.42
CA LYS A 214 -32.00 4.71 -5.48
C LYS A 214 -32.44 6.02 -4.84
N ASN A 215 -32.73 7.02 -5.68
CA ASN A 215 -33.14 8.35 -5.20
C ASN A 215 -34.43 8.30 -4.37
N ASP A 216 -35.41 7.49 -4.78
CA ASP A 216 -36.70 7.38 -4.08
C ASP A 216 -36.54 6.83 -2.65
N LEU A 217 -35.64 5.86 -2.45
CA LEU A 217 -35.37 5.33 -1.11
C LEU A 217 -34.66 6.35 -0.22
N PHE A 218 -33.84 7.21 -0.80
CA PHE A 218 -33.21 8.30 -0.07
C PHE A 218 -34.25 9.32 0.39
N ILE A 219 -35.11 9.77 -0.52
CA ILE A 219 -36.18 10.74 -0.22
C ILE A 219 -37.12 10.18 0.85
N ALA A 220 -37.63 8.96 0.67
CA ALA A 220 -38.51 8.33 1.67
C ALA A 220 -37.82 8.21 3.05
N ARG A 221 -36.52 7.94 3.07
CA ARG A 221 -35.75 7.88 4.33
C ARG A 221 -35.55 9.28 4.94
N GLN A 222 -35.31 10.28 4.14
CA GLN A 222 -35.20 11.68 4.55
C GLN A 222 -36.52 12.15 5.21
N GLU A 223 -37.65 11.90 4.59
CA GLU A 223 -38.98 12.21 5.13
C GLU A 223 -39.26 11.49 6.46
N GLN A 224 -38.90 10.21 6.54
CA GLN A 224 -39.05 9.44 7.77
C GLN A 224 -38.24 10.05 8.92
N ILE A 225 -37.02 10.53 8.66
CA ILE A 225 -36.20 11.16 9.69
C ILE A 225 -36.74 12.54 10.04
N ALA A 226 -37.13 13.34 9.04
CA ALA A 226 -37.71 14.67 9.24
C ALA A 226 -38.99 14.60 10.11
N ASN A 227 -39.89 13.70 9.80
CA ASN A 227 -41.11 13.47 10.60
C ASN A 227 -40.80 13.07 12.06
N ARG A 228 -39.80 12.20 12.25
CA ARG A 228 -39.37 11.78 13.59
C ARG A 228 -38.77 12.91 14.43
N LEU A 229 -38.21 13.90 13.76
CA LEU A 229 -37.58 15.08 14.39
C LEU A 229 -38.47 16.33 14.38
N ASN A 230 -39.72 16.23 13.85
CA ASN A 230 -40.67 17.33 13.66
C ASN A 230 -40.11 18.45 12.76
N ILE A 231 -39.37 18.11 11.71
CA ILE A 231 -38.80 19.03 10.72
C ILE A 231 -39.79 19.14 9.56
N LYS A 232 -40.10 20.38 9.14
CA LYS A 232 -40.94 20.64 7.97
C LYS A 232 -40.25 20.19 6.69
N SER A 233 -40.98 19.51 5.82
CA SER A 233 -40.46 19.10 4.50
C SER A 233 -40.16 20.32 3.65
N LYS A 234 -38.94 20.36 3.10
CA LYS A 234 -38.50 21.37 2.14
C LYS A 234 -37.58 20.70 1.13
N HIS A 235 -38.18 20.13 0.09
CA HIS A 235 -37.45 19.42 -0.94
C HIS A 235 -36.50 20.34 -1.69
N SER A 236 -35.29 19.86 -1.94
CA SER A 236 -34.26 20.49 -2.76
C SER A 236 -33.85 19.52 -3.86
N PRO A 237 -33.43 20.02 -5.01
CA PRO A 237 -32.90 19.16 -6.08
C PRO A 237 -31.71 18.34 -5.56
N ILE A 238 -31.72 17.04 -5.83
CA ILE A 238 -30.66 16.13 -5.47
C ILE A 238 -29.90 15.76 -6.75
N ASN A 239 -28.69 16.27 -6.88
CA ASN A 239 -27.81 16.00 -8.03
C ASN A 239 -26.50 15.37 -7.55
N PRO A 240 -26.53 14.08 -7.17
CA PRO A 240 -25.37 13.44 -6.58
C PRO A 240 -24.23 13.30 -7.60
N ILE A 241 -23.02 13.57 -7.13
CA ILE A 241 -21.80 13.37 -7.90
C ILE A 241 -21.27 11.98 -7.59
N SER A 242 -21.03 11.18 -8.62
CA SER A 242 -20.30 9.92 -8.45
C SER A 242 -18.87 10.22 -8.02
N VAL A 243 -18.46 9.63 -6.93
CA VAL A 243 -17.04 9.65 -6.53
C VAL A 243 -16.27 8.87 -7.57
N ILE A 244 -15.38 9.54 -8.27
CA ILE A 244 -14.47 8.87 -9.20
C ILE A 244 -13.42 8.17 -8.33
N PRO A 245 -13.41 6.83 -8.26
CA PRO A 245 -12.37 6.12 -7.51
C PRO A 245 -11.02 6.48 -8.09
N LEU A 246 -10.02 6.62 -7.24
CA LEU A 246 -8.63 6.70 -7.68
C LEU A 246 -8.34 5.53 -8.62
N ARG A 247 -7.75 5.83 -9.77
CA ARG A 247 -7.26 4.80 -10.68
C ARG A 247 -6.05 4.07 -10.06
N SER A 248 -5.31 4.75 -9.18
CA SER A 248 -4.27 4.16 -8.34
C SER A 248 -4.42 4.63 -6.88
N PRO A 249 -5.25 3.96 -6.05
CA PRO A 249 -5.44 4.32 -4.63
C PRO A 249 -4.14 4.25 -3.82
N ARG A 250 -3.21 3.39 -4.23
CA ARG A 250 -1.89 3.22 -3.61
C ARG A 250 -1.02 4.45 -3.77
N PHE A 251 -1.11 5.13 -4.91
CA PHE A 251 -0.37 6.36 -5.13
C PHE A 251 -0.82 7.48 -4.18
N GLY A 252 -2.11 7.54 -3.85
CA GLY A 252 -2.65 8.44 -2.83
C GLY A 252 -2.01 8.23 -1.45
N SER A 253 -1.81 6.97 -1.05
CA SER A 253 -1.16 6.66 0.23
C SER A 253 0.33 7.02 0.24
N ILE A 254 1.01 6.87 -0.90
CA ILE A 254 2.40 7.31 -1.06
C ILE A 254 2.50 8.83 -0.89
N ILE A 255 1.64 9.60 -1.57
CA ILE A 255 1.61 11.06 -1.42
C ILE A 255 1.32 11.45 0.02
N SER A 256 0.32 10.84 0.67
CA SER A 256 0.01 11.11 2.08
C SER A 256 1.21 10.85 2.99
N HIS A 257 1.98 9.79 2.74
CA HIS A 257 3.22 9.52 3.47
C HIS A 257 4.29 10.61 3.27
N HIS A 258 4.43 11.12 2.04
CA HIS A 258 5.36 12.23 1.77
C HIS A 258 4.93 13.53 2.46
N LEU A 259 3.63 13.85 2.47
CA LEU A 259 3.10 15.02 3.19
C LEU A 259 3.39 14.94 4.69
N ILE A 260 3.13 13.78 5.31
CA ILE A 260 3.42 13.54 6.74
C ILE A 260 4.91 13.73 7.03
N LYS A 261 5.80 13.18 6.20
CA LYS A 261 7.25 13.34 6.36
C LYS A 261 7.72 14.79 6.21
N ALA A 262 7.05 15.57 5.36
CA ALA A 262 7.32 16.98 5.17
C ALA A 262 6.69 17.88 6.27
N GLY A 263 5.94 17.30 7.22
CA GLY A 263 5.21 18.07 8.24
C GLY A 263 4.02 18.85 7.67
N ILE A 264 3.57 18.54 6.44
CA ILE A 264 2.47 19.20 5.76
C ILE A 264 1.18 18.51 6.13
N SER A 265 0.25 19.25 6.73
CA SER A 265 -1.08 18.71 7.00
C SER A 265 -1.86 18.54 5.69
N SER A 266 -2.42 17.34 5.47
CA SER A 266 -3.30 17.11 4.34
C SER A 266 -4.52 18.02 4.30
N ASN A 267 -4.87 18.63 5.44
CA ASN A 267 -5.93 19.63 5.57
C ASN A 267 -5.62 20.93 4.82
N GLU A 268 -4.37 21.26 4.67
CA GLU A 268 -3.90 22.48 4.03
C GLU A 268 -3.78 22.31 2.51
N VAL A 269 -3.74 21.06 2.03
CA VAL A 269 -3.58 20.75 0.61
C VAL A 269 -4.94 20.74 -0.09
N SER A 270 -5.04 21.49 -1.19
CA SER A 270 -6.19 21.49 -2.10
C SER A 270 -6.03 20.45 -3.21
N SER A 271 -4.87 20.43 -3.86
CA SER A 271 -4.57 19.45 -4.90
C SER A 271 -3.08 19.14 -5.01
N VAL A 272 -2.78 17.98 -5.60
CA VAL A 272 -1.43 17.50 -5.85
C VAL A 272 -1.27 17.18 -7.32
N LYS A 273 -0.31 17.83 -7.99
CA LYS A 273 0.14 17.45 -9.32
C LYS A 273 1.24 16.41 -9.19
N THR A 274 0.95 15.17 -9.52
CA THR A 274 1.89 14.06 -9.40
C THR A 274 2.76 13.91 -10.64
N THR A 275 3.74 13.01 -10.56
CA THR A 275 4.62 12.64 -11.67
C THR A 275 4.05 11.54 -12.55
N ILE A 276 2.93 10.90 -12.15
CA ILE A 276 2.34 9.77 -12.88
C ILE A 276 2.02 10.14 -14.33
N ASP A 277 2.54 9.34 -15.26
CA ASP A 277 2.13 9.36 -16.65
C ASP A 277 0.81 8.57 -16.79
N LEU A 278 -0.29 9.30 -16.99
CA LEU A 278 -1.63 8.70 -17.03
C LEU A 278 -1.83 7.75 -18.20
N THR A 279 -1.14 7.98 -19.31
CA THR A 279 -1.28 7.13 -20.49
C THR A 279 -0.56 5.81 -20.27
N MET A 280 0.68 5.88 -19.81
CA MET A 280 1.47 4.70 -19.45
C MET A 280 0.80 3.91 -18.32
N GLN A 281 0.35 4.58 -17.25
CA GLN A 281 -0.35 3.97 -16.12
C GLN A 281 -1.60 3.21 -16.59
N ARG A 282 -2.43 3.82 -17.46
CA ARG A 282 -3.65 3.17 -17.99
C ARG A 282 -3.34 1.94 -18.82
N LEU A 283 -2.33 2.01 -19.67
CA LEU A 283 -1.92 0.90 -20.52
C LEU A 283 -1.41 -0.27 -19.66
N VAL A 284 -0.55 0.02 -18.67
CA VAL A 284 -0.06 -0.98 -17.73
C VAL A 284 -1.21 -1.62 -16.96
N ASP A 285 -2.11 -0.83 -16.37
CA ASP A 285 -3.26 -1.35 -15.62
C ASP A 285 -4.20 -2.21 -16.49
N GLN A 286 -4.43 -1.80 -17.74
CA GLN A 286 -5.27 -2.57 -18.68
C GLN A 286 -4.62 -3.91 -19.04
N LYS A 287 -3.31 -3.91 -19.31
CA LYS A 287 -2.58 -5.15 -19.62
C LYS A 287 -2.55 -6.08 -18.39
N LEU A 288 -2.27 -5.56 -17.20
CA LEU A 288 -2.28 -6.36 -15.96
C LEU A 288 -3.66 -6.96 -15.65
N LYS A 289 -4.75 -6.25 -15.92
CA LYS A 289 -6.12 -6.78 -15.77
C LYS A 289 -6.44 -7.91 -16.74
N LYS A 290 -5.86 -7.90 -17.94
CA LYS A 290 -6.07 -8.95 -18.95
C LYS A 290 -5.28 -10.22 -18.65
N LEU A 291 -4.25 -10.10 -17.79
CA LEU A 291 -3.49 -11.27 -17.35
C LEU A 291 -4.38 -12.15 -16.49
N SER A 292 -4.54 -13.41 -16.89
CA SER A 292 -5.10 -14.46 -16.04
C SER A 292 -4.08 -14.74 -14.93
N LEU A 293 -4.06 -13.86 -13.91
CA LEU A 293 -3.16 -14.01 -12.78
C LEU A 293 -3.59 -15.26 -12.02
N SER A 294 -2.65 -16.20 -11.87
CA SER A 294 -2.87 -17.45 -11.14
C SER A 294 -3.36 -17.16 -9.72
N GLU A 295 -4.27 -18.00 -9.20
CA GLU A 295 -4.70 -17.94 -7.79
C GLU A 295 -3.54 -18.12 -6.80
N ASP A 296 -2.41 -18.62 -7.29
CA ASP A 296 -1.19 -18.86 -6.54
C ASP A 296 -0.38 -17.61 -6.26
N LEU A 297 -0.68 -16.48 -6.93
CA LEU A 297 -0.01 -15.22 -6.65
C LEU A 297 -0.51 -14.61 -5.34
N SER A 298 0.43 -14.21 -4.49
CA SER A 298 0.16 -13.42 -3.28
C SER A 298 0.20 -11.92 -3.53
N GLY A 299 0.85 -11.49 -4.63
CA GLY A 299 0.94 -10.06 -4.97
C GLY A 299 1.74 -9.79 -6.24
N LEU A 300 1.66 -8.54 -6.67
CA LEU A 300 2.38 -8.01 -7.82
C LEU A 300 2.70 -6.54 -7.55
N ALA A 301 3.86 -6.07 -8.02
CA ALA A 301 4.17 -4.65 -8.09
C ALA A 301 4.94 -4.33 -9.38
N VAL A 302 4.57 -3.22 -10.01
CA VAL A 302 5.26 -2.61 -11.14
C VAL A 302 5.56 -1.17 -10.78
N MET A 303 6.84 -0.79 -10.86
CA MET A 303 7.32 0.57 -10.63
C MET A 303 8.15 1.01 -11.83
N VAL A 304 7.90 2.21 -12.34
CA VAL A 304 8.64 2.79 -13.47
C VAL A 304 9.09 4.19 -13.11
N LEU A 305 10.37 4.46 -13.30
CA LEU A 305 10.99 5.76 -13.07
C LEU A 305 11.53 6.31 -14.41
N ASP A 306 11.36 7.61 -14.59
CA ASP A 306 12.08 8.35 -15.61
C ASP A 306 13.55 8.50 -15.18
N ASN A 307 14.48 8.17 -16.06
CA ASN A 307 15.91 8.20 -15.71
C ASN A 307 16.42 9.61 -15.48
N ALA A 308 16.06 10.54 -16.34
CA ALA A 308 16.58 11.91 -16.30
C ALA A 308 16.08 12.69 -15.08
N SER A 309 14.79 12.63 -14.80
CA SER A 309 14.16 13.41 -13.72
C SER A 309 14.10 12.67 -12.38
N GLY A 310 14.09 11.33 -12.38
CA GLY A 310 13.78 10.52 -11.19
C GLY A 310 12.28 10.49 -10.83
N GLU A 311 11.43 10.99 -11.72
CA GLU A 311 9.98 10.97 -11.55
C GLU A 311 9.43 9.54 -11.60
N VAL A 312 8.52 9.21 -10.69
CA VAL A 312 7.78 7.94 -10.73
C VAL A 312 6.64 8.08 -11.73
N LEU A 313 6.75 7.39 -12.85
CA LEU A 313 5.78 7.45 -13.96
C LEU A 313 4.63 6.47 -13.79
N VAL A 314 4.90 5.29 -13.20
CA VAL A 314 3.91 4.21 -12.99
C VAL A 314 4.08 3.60 -11.61
N GLU A 315 2.95 3.42 -10.93
CA GLU A 315 2.81 2.56 -9.77
C GLU A 315 1.57 1.69 -9.97
N SER A 316 1.76 0.41 -10.17
CA SER A 316 0.67 -0.55 -10.27
C SER A 316 1.01 -1.77 -9.44
N SER A 317 0.31 -1.95 -8.33
CA SER A 317 0.61 -3.03 -7.40
C SER A 317 -0.64 -3.55 -6.69
N TRP A 318 -0.57 -4.76 -6.17
CA TRP A 318 -1.58 -5.34 -5.30
C TRP A 318 -0.96 -6.46 -4.46
N GLN A 319 -1.58 -6.75 -3.32
CA GLN A 319 -1.22 -7.88 -2.47
C GLN A 319 -2.48 -8.48 -1.84
N LYS A 320 -2.59 -9.80 -1.88
CA LYS A 320 -3.75 -10.55 -1.36
C LYS A 320 -3.87 -10.35 0.15
N GLY A 321 -5.09 -10.06 0.62
CA GLY A 321 -5.36 -9.89 2.06
C GLY A 321 -4.90 -8.56 2.65
N ILE A 322 -4.34 -7.66 1.86
CA ILE A 322 -3.92 -6.32 2.29
C ILE A 322 -4.85 -5.25 1.66
N ASN A 323 -5.05 -4.16 2.40
CA ASN A 323 -5.89 -3.04 1.94
C ASN A 323 -5.44 -2.52 0.57
N SER A 324 -6.42 -2.07 -0.21
CA SER A 324 -6.20 -1.49 -1.55
C SER A 324 -5.26 -0.28 -1.56
N ASP A 325 -5.06 0.36 -0.43
CA ASP A 325 -4.26 1.59 -0.30
C ASP A 325 -2.77 1.30 -0.01
N PHE A 326 -2.42 0.07 0.35
CA PHE A 326 -1.04 -0.32 0.56
C PHE A 326 -0.34 -0.62 -0.78
N SER A 327 0.77 0.07 -1.05
CA SER A 327 1.63 -0.22 -2.21
C SER A 327 2.74 -1.19 -1.81
N PRO A 328 2.68 -2.47 -2.25
CA PRO A 328 3.78 -3.40 -2.06
C PRO A 328 5.10 -2.93 -2.69
N GLY A 329 5.04 -2.18 -3.79
CA GLY A 329 6.22 -1.65 -4.46
C GLY A 329 6.93 -0.56 -3.67
N TYR A 330 6.18 0.23 -2.88
CA TYR A 330 6.73 1.34 -2.11
C TYR A 330 6.95 0.99 -0.63
N PHE A 331 5.97 0.37 0.03
CA PHE A 331 6.03 0.06 1.47
C PHE A 331 6.48 -1.37 1.75
N GLY A 332 6.39 -2.27 0.74
CA GLY A 332 6.70 -3.68 0.90
C GLY A 332 8.19 -3.91 1.15
N LYS A 333 8.48 -4.88 1.98
CA LYS A 333 9.84 -5.36 2.27
C LYS A 333 10.08 -6.64 1.49
N LEU A 334 10.66 -6.51 0.30
CA LEU A 334 10.83 -7.57 -0.66
C LEU A 334 12.24 -8.13 -0.62
N GLN A 335 12.39 -9.43 -0.84
CA GLN A 335 13.70 -10.06 -1.00
C GLN A 335 14.19 -9.86 -2.44
N PRO A 336 15.30 -9.14 -2.68
CA PRO A 336 15.75 -8.84 -4.04
C PRO A 336 16.32 -10.06 -4.78
N GLY A 337 16.78 -11.08 -4.06
CA GLY A 337 17.40 -12.25 -4.67
C GLY A 337 18.55 -11.87 -5.60
N SER A 338 18.71 -12.60 -6.68
CA SER A 338 19.85 -12.43 -7.61
C SER A 338 19.95 -11.07 -8.32
N THR A 339 18.95 -10.19 -8.22
CA THR A 339 19.11 -8.80 -8.69
C THR A 339 20.19 -8.08 -7.89
N PHE A 340 20.44 -8.49 -6.65
CA PHE A 340 21.43 -7.89 -5.77
C PHE A 340 22.89 -8.20 -6.15
N LYS A 341 23.12 -9.27 -6.94
CA LYS A 341 24.43 -9.62 -7.47
C LYS A 341 25.06 -8.49 -8.31
N THR A 342 24.24 -7.63 -8.90
CA THR A 342 24.67 -6.42 -9.61
C THR A 342 25.55 -5.55 -8.72
N PHE A 343 25.14 -5.30 -7.48
CA PHE A 343 25.84 -4.42 -6.55
C PHE A 343 27.09 -5.10 -5.94
N THR A 344 27.06 -6.42 -5.79
CA THR A 344 28.26 -7.19 -5.45
C THR A 344 29.31 -7.10 -6.55
N LEU A 345 28.88 -7.18 -7.81
CA LEU A 345 29.77 -7.06 -8.95
C LEU A 345 30.33 -5.63 -9.09
N ILE A 346 29.56 -4.60 -8.82
CA ILE A 346 30.05 -3.21 -8.73
C ILE A 346 31.16 -3.12 -7.69
N SER A 347 30.99 -3.70 -6.52
CA SER A 347 32.02 -3.71 -5.47
C SER A 347 33.30 -4.42 -5.92
N ALA A 348 33.18 -5.51 -6.66
CA ALA A 348 34.34 -6.21 -7.22
C ALA A 348 35.08 -5.36 -8.24
N ILE A 349 34.34 -4.70 -9.15
CA ILE A 349 34.93 -3.78 -10.17
C ILE A 349 35.66 -2.63 -9.49
N GLU A 350 35.08 -1.99 -8.47
CA GLU A 350 35.74 -0.89 -7.75
C GLU A 350 36.98 -1.34 -6.95
N GLN A 351 37.09 -2.63 -6.67
CA GLN A 351 38.25 -3.24 -6.04
C GLN A 351 39.29 -3.78 -7.05
N GLY A 352 39.10 -3.47 -8.35
CA GLY A 352 40.02 -3.82 -9.41
C GLY A 352 39.89 -5.25 -9.93
N ILE A 353 38.82 -5.96 -9.62
CA ILE A 353 38.57 -7.33 -10.13
C ILE A 353 37.97 -7.21 -11.53
N PRO A 354 38.65 -7.74 -12.58
CA PRO A 354 38.13 -7.66 -13.95
C PRO A 354 36.96 -8.60 -14.16
N LEU A 355 36.03 -8.22 -15.02
CA LEU A 355 34.85 -9.03 -15.34
C LEU A 355 35.16 -10.34 -16.07
N GLU A 356 36.30 -10.42 -16.70
CA GLU A 356 36.83 -11.59 -17.41
C GLU A 356 37.41 -12.65 -16.46
N LEU A 357 37.60 -12.31 -15.18
CA LEU A 357 38.08 -13.27 -14.18
C LEU A 357 37.19 -14.51 -14.18
N ARG A 358 37.83 -15.65 -14.39
CA ARG A 358 37.13 -16.94 -14.39
C ARG A 358 37.19 -17.57 -13.01
N ILE A 359 36.05 -17.99 -12.51
CA ILE A 359 35.87 -18.58 -11.18
C ILE A 359 35.07 -19.89 -11.32
N SER A 360 35.45 -20.88 -10.56
CA SER A 360 34.78 -22.18 -10.55
C SER A 360 33.33 -22.08 -10.11
N SER A 361 32.43 -22.69 -10.86
CA SER A 361 31.02 -22.83 -10.54
C SER A 361 30.68 -24.08 -9.69
N ALA A 362 31.65 -24.87 -9.28
CA ALA A 362 31.43 -26.05 -8.43
C ALA A 362 30.73 -25.69 -7.10
N PRO A 363 30.07 -26.64 -6.42
CA PRO A 363 29.50 -26.42 -5.09
C PRO A 363 30.51 -25.72 -4.17
N PHE A 364 30.03 -24.80 -3.34
CA PHE A 364 30.89 -23.95 -2.53
C PHE A 364 30.61 -24.15 -1.04
N ILE A 365 31.68 -24.34 -0.30
CA ILE A 365 31.70 -24.34 1.17
C ILE A 365 32.71 -23.29 1.59
N SER A 366 32.26 -22.30 2.32
CA SER A 366 33.10 -21.18 2.78
C SER A 366 34.10 -21.67 3.83
N SER A 367 35.36 -21.24 3.69
CA SER A 367 36.39 -21.38 4.70
C SER A 367 36.35 -20.27 5.75
N ILE A 368 35.77 -19.14 5.42
CA ILE A 368 35.78 -17.90 6.22
C ILE A 368 34.43 -17.69 6.92
N PHE A 369 33.34 -17.81 6.17
CA PHE A 369 32.00 -17.47 6.65
C PHE A 369 31.26 -18.66 7.27
N LYS A 370 30.51 -18.37 8.34
CA LYS A 370 29.65 -19.35 9.02
C LYS A 370 28.20 -18.90 9.02
N ASN A 371 27.30 -19.86 9.00
CA ASN A 371 25.88 -19.64 9.20
C ASN A 371 25.58 -19.31 10.69
N SER A 372 24.35 -18.90 10.99
CA SER A 372 23.88 -18.61 12.35
C SER A 372 24.05 -19.79 13.34
N ASN A 373 24.02 -21.02 12.83
CA ASN A 373 24.26 -22.25 13.60
C ASN A 373 25.76 -22.62 13.71
N LYS A 374 26.67 -21.72 13.35
CA LYS A 374 28.13 -21.87 13.34
C LYS A 374 28.68 -22.92 12.35
N SER A 375 27.86 -23.52 11.51
CA SER A 375 28.32 -24.37 10.39
C SER A 375 28.90 -23.51 9.25
N PRO A 376 29.83 -24.04 8.41
CA PRO A 376 30.32 -23.33 7.24
C PRO A 376 29.19 -22.88 6.33
N TRP A 377 29.29 -21.65 5.78
CA TRP A 377 28.32 -21.19 4.81
C TRP A 377 28.46 -21.99 3.51
N THR A 378 27.40 -22.74 3.18
CA THR A 378 27.38 -23.61 2.01
C THR A 378 26.42 -23.05 0.98
N VAL A 379 26.89 -22.94 -0.28
CA VAL A 379 26.13 -22.38 -1.39
C VAL A 379 26.06 -23.37 -2.55
N ARG A 380 24.89 -23.48 -3.14
CA ARG A 380 24.60 -24.29 -4.30
C ARG A 380 23.88 -23.47 -5.37
N ASN A 381 24.09 -23.84 -6.64
CA ASN A 381 23.34 -23.28 -7.74
C ASN A 381 21.92 -23.83 -7.78
N TYR A 382 21.01 -23.05 -8.35
CA TYR A 382 19.65 -23.49 -8.61
C TYR A 382 19.64 -24.73 -9.53
N ALA A 383 18.74 -25.66 -9.27
CA ALA A 383 18.64 -26.94 -9.98
C ALA A 383 19.96 -27.75 -10.03
N HIS A 384 20.91 -27.47 -9.12
CA HIS A 384 22.23 -28.13 -9.07
C HIS A 384 23.00 -28.08 -10.41
N THR A 385 22.78 -27.03 -11.20
CA THR A 385 23.47 -26.83 -12.47
C THR A 385 24.81 -26.14 -12.21
N TYR A 386 25.89 -26.78 -12.58
CA TYR A 386 27.26 -26.28 -12.42
C TYR A 386 27.96 -26.23 -13.77
N ARG A 387 28.93 -25.32 -13.88
CA ARG A 387 29.83 -25.17 -15.02
C ARG A 387 31.27 -25.29 -14.52
N ASP A 388 32.23 -25.47 -15.40
CA ASP A 388 33.63 -25.49 -14.96
C ASP A 388 34.02 -24.11 -14.40
N GLU A 389 34.89 -23.38 -15.06
CA GLU A 389 35.18 -21.99 -14.73
C GLU A 389 34.49 -21.06 -15.70
N ILE A 390 33.78 -20.06 -15.19
CA ILE A 390 33.07 -19.06 -15.99
C ILE A 390 33.50 -17.64 -15.60
N SER A 391 33.40 -16.71 -16.55
CA SER A 391 33.64 -15.29 -16.30
C SER A 391 32.60 -14.69 -15.35
N LEU A 392 32.92 -13.58 -14.71
CA LEU A 392 31.96 -12.86 -13.88
C LEU A 392 30.75 -12.34 -14.68
N ILE A 393 30.94 -12.00 -15.96
CA ILE A 393 29.85 -11.65 -16.87
C ILE A 393 28.91 -12.84 -17.06
N ASP A 394 29.46 -14.01 -17.40
CA ASP A 394 28.66 -15.22 -17.56
C ASP A 394 28.02 -15.66 -16.25
N ALA A 395 28.70 -15.49 -15.12
CA ALA A 395 28.14 -15.75 -13.81
C ALA A 395 26.93 -14.86 -13.50
N LEU A 396 26.96 -13.57 -13.87
CA LEU A 396 25.80 -12.68 -13.74
C LEU A 396 24.68 -13.12 -14.69
N LYS A 397 24.99 -13.41 -15.97
CA LYS A 397 24.05 -13.87 -16.99
C LYS A 397 23.30 -15.14 -16.52
N HIS A 398 24.04 -16.13 -16.06
CA HIS A 398 23.49 -17.40 -15.60
C HIS A 398 23.00 -17.38 -14.15
N SER A 399 23.15 -16.24 -13.47
CA SER A 399 22.78 -16.08 -12.06
C SER A 399 23.46 -17.08 -11.13
N ASP A 400 24.72 -17.42 -11.40
CA ASP A 400 25.49 -18.43 -10.66
C ASP A 400 25.70 -18.01 -9.19
N ASN A 401 25.22 -18.81 -8.25
CA ASN A 401 25.34 -18.49 -6.82
C ASN A 401 26.73 -18.79 -6.29
N THR A 402 27.35 -19.89 -6.75
CA THR A 402 28.60 -20.38 -6.20
C THR A 402 29.78 -19.52 -6.63
N VAL A 403 29.76 -18.97 -7.84
CA VAL A 403 30.73 -17.97 -8.30
C VAL A 403 30.65 -16.69 -7.45
N PHE A 404 29.44 -16.17 -7.22
CA PHE A 404 29.26 -14.98 -6.39
C PHE A 404 29.58 -15.21 -4.93
N ALA A 405 29.39 -16.42 -4.40
CA ALA A 405 29.82 -16.78 -3.06
C ALA A 405 31.37 -16.78 -2.93
N ARG A 406 32.08 -17.32 -3.93
CA ARG A 406 33.56 -17.23 -3.98
C ARG A 406 34.05 -15.82 -4.14
N LEU A 407 33.41 -15.03 -5.01
CA LEU A 407 33.73 -13.62 -5.18
C LEU A 407 33.60 -12.84 -3.86
N THR A 408 32.62 -13.20 -3.01
CA THR A 408 32.45 -12.59 -1.70
C THR A 408 33.65 -12.81 -0.77
N GLU A 409 34.35 -13.94 -0.88
CA GLU A 409 35.58 -14.18 -0.10
C GLU A 409 36.80 -13.42 -0.68
N MET A 410 36.74 -13.02 -1.95
CA MET A 410 37.83 -12.33 -2.63
C MET A 410 37.80 -10.81 -2.44
N ILE A 411 36.67 -10.22 -2.09
CA ILE A 411 36.47 -8.79 -1.95
C ILE A 411 36.44 -8.35 -0.49
N ASP A 412 36.88 -7.12 -0.23
CA ASP A 412 36.74 -6.49 1.07
C ASP A 412 35.27 -6.25 1.40
N GLN A 413 34.82 -6.82 2.51
CA GLN A 413 33.41 -6.77 2.95
C GLN A 413 32.99 -5.34 3.32
N ALA A 414 33.87 -4.54 3.92
CA ALA A 414 33.55 -3.16 4.30
C ALA A 414 33.28 -2.30 3.07
N ARG A 415 34.08 -2.47 2.01
CA ARG A 415 33.86 -1.80 0.71
C ARG A 415 32.59 -2.30 0.02
N GLN A 416 32.28 -3.58 0.13
CA GLN A 416 31.04 -4.14 -0.40
C GLN A 416 29.82 -3.50 0.27
N TYR A 417 29.84 -3.38 1.60
CA TYR A 417 28.73 -2.74 2.34
C TYR A 417 28.62 -1.26 2.06
N ASP A 418 29.73 -0.58 1.82
CA ASP A 418 29.74 0.82 1.42
C ASP A 418 29.03 1.02 0.07
N VAL A 419 29.25 0.14 -0.91
CA VAL A 419 28.47 0.15 -2.18
C VAL A 419 26.97 0.01 -1.89
N PHE A 420 26.56 -0.97 -1.10
CA PHE A 420 25.14 -1.16 -0.79
C PHE A 420 24.53 0.06 -0.07
N TYR A 421 25.29 0.68 0.82
CA TYR A 421 24.87 1.88 1.54
C TYR A 421 24.73 3.09 0.61
N ARG A 422 25.71 3.34 -0.26
CA ARG A 422 25.69 4.45 -1.23
C ARG A 422 24.47 4.36 -2.17
N PHE A 423 24.06 3.17 -2.56
CA PHE A 423 22.86 2.93 -3.35
C PHE A 423 21.55 2.93 -2.53
N GLY A 424 21.61 3.15 -1.20
CA GLY A 424 20.44 3.15 -0.33
C GLY A 424 19.83 1.78 -0.04
N LEU A 425 20.52 0.69 -0.39
CA LEU A 425 19.99 -0.67 -0.33
C LEU A 425 20.19 -1.38 1.02
N ASN A 426 21.10 -0.89 1.86
CA ASN A 426 21.32 -1.46 3.20
C ASN A 426 21.60 -0.35 4.22
N LYS A 427 20.54 0.07 4.92
CA LYS A 427 20.62 1.15 5.90
C LYS A 427 21.21 0.69 7.25
N ASN A 428 21.12 -0.60 7.58
CA ASN A 428 21.45 -1.11 8.91
C ASN A 428 22.86 -1.68 9.03
N ARG A 429 23.65 -1.72 7.95
CA ARG A 429 25.03 -2.27 7.89
C ARG A 429 25.18 -3.67 8.51
N LEU A 430 24.10 -4.39 8.72
CA LEU A 430 24.12 -5.77 9.21
C LEU A 430 24.54 -6.71 8.10
N ALA A 431 25.70 -7.30 8.28
CA ALA A 431 26.41 -8.04 7.27
C ALA A 431 26.31 -9.54 7.50
N THR A 432 25.57 -10.19 6.61
CA THR A 432 25.75 -11.63 6.41
C THR A 432 26.26 -11.90 5.01
N PRO A 433 27.13 -12.90 4.77
CA PRO A 433 27.62 -13.20 3.43
C PRO A 433 26.49 -13.49 2.44
N ALA A 434 25.35 -13.95 2.91
CA ALA A 434 24.15 -14.22 2.09
C ALA A 434 23.55 -12.96 1.44
N ILE A 435 23.86 -11.75 1.91
CA ILE A 435 23.43 -10.49 1.28
C ILE A 435 23.93 -10.38 -0.16
N THR A 436 25.11 -10.91 -0.47
CA THR A 436 25.68 -11.00 -1.82
C THR A 436 24.72 -11.66 -2.82
N LEU A 437 23.94 -12.63 -2.36
CA LEU A 437 22.95 -13.35 -3.14
C LEU A 437 21.55 -12.73 -3.05
N GLY A 438 21.42 -11.59 -2.33
CA GLY A 438 20.16 -10.88 -2.13
C GLY A 438 19.28 -11.42 -1.02
N SER A 439 19.87 -12.14 -0.05
CA SER A 439 19.17 -12.52 1.19
C SER A 439 19.34 -11.40 2.22
N ILE A 440 18.34 -10.53 2.33
CA ILE A 440 18.33 -9.36 3.22
C ILE A 440 17.26 -9.60 4.30
N ALA A 441 17.66 -9.63 5.58
CA ALA A 441 16.78 -10.01 6.68
C ALA A 441 15.47 -9.18 6.72
N GLU A 442 15.55 -7.87 6.52
CA GLU A 442 14.39 -6.97 6.53
C GLU A 442 13.75 -6.79 5.14
N GLY A 443 14.38 -7.29 4.06
CA GLY A 443 13.98 -6.96 2.69
C GLY A 443 14.16 -5.47 2.35
N ILE A 444 13.90 -5.12 1.09
CA ILE A 444 13.95 -3.73 0.61
C ILE A 444 12.70 -3.39 -0.20
N PRO A 445 12.27 -2.13 -0.24
CA PRO A 445 11.22 -1.69 -1.14
C PRO A 445 11.63 -1.85 -2.62
N LEU A 446 10.69 -2.21 -3.48
CA LEU A 446 10.95 -2.30 -4.92
C LEU A 446 11.44 -0.97 -5.49
N ILE A 447 10.85 0.14 -5.05
CA ILE A 447 11.22 1.48 -5.49
C ILE A 447 12.70 1.79 -5.21
N ASP A 448 13.24 1.39 -4.06
CA ASP A 448 14.65 1.60 -3.71
C ASP A 448 15.56 0.78 -4.62
N LEU A 449 15.17 -0.47 -4.95
CA LEU A 449 15.92 -1.31 -5.88
C LEU A 449 15.89 -0.74 -7.30
N VAL A 450 14.73 -0.29 -7.80
CA VAL A 450 14.61 0.33 -9.13
C VAL A 450 15.42 1.60 -9.21
N ASN A 451 15.40 2.43 -8.17
CA ASN A 451 16.21 3.65 -8.12
C ASN A 451 17.72 3.37 -8.10
N ALA A 452 18.14 2.27 -7.49
CA ALA A 452 19.53 1.83 -7.54
C ALA A 452 19.95 1.40 -8.96
N TYR A 453 19.08 0.72 -9.72
CA TYR A 453 19.30 0.42 -11.14
C TYR A 453 19.28 1.69 -12.00
N ARG A 454 18.38 2.65 -11.69
CA ARG A 454 18.36 3.96 -12.32
C ARG A 454 19.69 4.71 -12.15
N ALA A 455 20.31 4.62 -10.98
CA ALA A 455 21.61 5.26 -10.77
C ALA A 455 22.68 4.74 -11.75
N ILE A 456 22.63 3.46 -12.13
CA ILE A 456 23.53 2.91 -13.16
C ILE A 456 23.17 3.51 -14.54
N ALA A 457 21.89 3.59 -14.89
CA ALA A 457 21.42 4.24 -16.12
C ALA A 457 21.82 5.72 -16.22
N CYS A 458 21.94 6.39 -15.08
CA CYS A 458 22.30 7.81 -14.95
C CYS A 458 23.81 8.01 -14.68
N ASN A 459 24.66 7.20 -15.27
CA ASN A 459 26.12 7.33 -15.14
C ASN A 459 26.63 7.38 -13.69
N GLY A 460 26.00 6.61 -12.81
CA GLY A 460 26.39 6.51 -11.40
C GLY A 460 25.83 7.60 -10.49
N VAL A 461 24.91 8.41 -10.97
CA VAL A 461 24.27 9.48 -10.19
C VAL A 461 22.95 9.01 -9.62
N ILE A 462 22.80 9.12 -8.30
CA ILE A 462 21.55 8.80 -7.60
C ILE A 462 20.91 10.06 -6.99
N SER A 463 19.60 10.16 -7.09
CA SER A 463 18.75 11.08 -6.33
C SER A 463 17.54 10.32 -5.80
N LYS A 464 16.80 10.87 -4.84
CA LYS A 464 15.57 10.23 -4.40
C LYS A 464 14.49 10.28 -5.49
N PRO A 465 13.63 9.25 -5.59
CA PRO A 465 12.48 9.27 -6.50
C PRO A 465 11.52 10.41 -6.18
N ILE A 466 10.98 11.04 -7.23
CA ILE A 466 10.04 12.15 -7.14
C ILE A 466 8.63 11.64 -7.43
N PHE A 467 7.68 11.93 -6.54
CA PHE A 467 6.29 11.46 -6.64
C PHE A 467 5.29 12.55 -7.00
N TYR A 468 5.64 13.81 -6.78
CA TYR A 468 4.80 14.95 -7.13
C TYR A 468 5.62 16.15 -7.56
N LYS A 469 5.04 16.96 -8.45
CA LYS A 469 5.66 18.19 -8.97
C LYS A 469 5.30 19.41 -8.13
N HIS A 470 4.02 19.51 -7.77
CA HIS A 470 3.48 20.65 -7.05
C HIS A 470 2.38 20.22 -6.08
N LEU A 471 2.36 20.86 -4.93
CA LEU A 471 1.24 20.90 -4.02
C LEU A 471 0.56 22.27 -4.15
N ILE A 472 -0.73 22.28 -4.38
CA ILE A 472 -1.53 23.50 -4.35
C ILE A 472 -2.22 23.54 -2.98
N MET A 473 -1.92 24.54 -2.20
CA MET A 473 -2.47 24.72 -0.85
C MET A 473 -3.86 25.35 -0.93
N ARG A 474 -4.62 25.29 0.15
CA ARG A 474 -5.97 25.90 0.21
C ARG A 474 -5.99 27.40 0.21
N ASP A 475 -4.91 28.05 0.65
CA ASP A 475 -4.69 29.50 0.56
C ASP A 475 -4.30 29.96 -0.85
N GLY A 476 -4.17 29.03 -1.82
CA GLY A 476 -3.74 29.29 -3.18
C GLY A 476 -2.24 29.27 -3.40
N SER A 477 -1.43 29.13 -2.35
CA SER A 477 0.02 29.01 -2.48
C SER A 477 0.41 27.68 -3.12
N THR A 478 1.59 27.65 -3.76
CA THR A 478 2.12 26.44 -4.40
C THR A 478 3.45 26.06 -3.77
N ILE A 479 3.55 24.81 -3.32
CA ILE A 479 4.77 24.23 -2.80
C ILE A 479 5.33 23.25 -3.81
N THR A 480 6.57 23.44 -4.24
CA THR A 480 7.37 22.47 -5.00
C THR A 480 8.23 21.67 -4.04
N PRO A 481 8.39 20.35 -4.23
CA PRO A 481 9.36 19.61 -3.44
C PRO A 481 10.75 20.25 -3.61
N PRO A 482 11.57 20.30 -2.56
CA PRO A 482 12.94 20.74 -2.70
C PRO A 482 13.66 19.85 -3.72
N SER A 483 14.59 20.45 -4.47
CA SER A 483 15.47 19.67 -5.36
C SER A 483 16.24 18.66 -4.50
N GLU A 484 16.08 17.37 -4.81
CA GLU A 484 16.79 16.33 -4.08
C GLU A 484 18.28 16.36 -4.44
N PRO A 485 19.17 16.29 -3.44
CA PRO A 485 20.59 16.26 -3.72
C PRO A 485 20.94 15.03 -4.56
N THR A 486 21.78 15.24 -5.55
CA THR A 486 22.37 14.17 -6.37
C THR A 486 23.71 13.75 -5.79
N ASN A 487 23.95 12.47 -5.73
CA ASN A 487 25.23 11.91 -5.27
C ASN A 487 25.82 10.99 -6.34
N ILE A 488 27.11 11.07 -6.56
CA ILE A 488 27.83 10.08 -7.37
C ILE A 488 28.08 8.86 -6.49
N VAL A 489 27.52 7.71 -6.87
CA VAL A 489 27.59 6.47 -6.06
C VAL A 489 28.57 5.44 -6.60
N ILE A 490 28.96 5.55 -7.87
CA ILE A 490 30.02 4.74 -8.49
C ILE A 490 30.77 5.55 -9.53
N SER A 491 32.00 5.13 -9.85
CA SER A 491 32.85 5.75 -10.87
C SER A 491 32.31 5.48 -12.28
N GLU A 492 32.66 6.37 -13.23
CA GLU A 492 32.28 6.20 -14.64
C GLU A 492 32.82 4.88 -15.22
N PHE A 493 34.05 4.48 -14.84
CA PHE A 493 34.60 3.19 -15.23
C PHE A 493 33.71 2.03 -14.75
N ALA A 494 33.33 2.03 -13.49
CA ALA A 494 32.47 0.96 -12.93
C ALA A 494 31.07 0.97 -13.57
N VAL A 495 30.54 2.14 -13.95
CA VAL A 495 29.27 2.24 -14.71
C VAL A 495 29.42 1.52 -16.06
N LYS A 496 30.45 1.80 -16.83
CA LYS A 496 30.69 1.18 -18.17
C LYS A 496 30.76 -0.34 -18.06
N GLU A 497 31.52 -0.83 -17.09
CA GLU A 497 31.70 -2.27 -16.90
C GLU A 497 30.43 -2.97 -16.44
N ILE A 498 29.75 -2.42 -15.44
CA ILE A 498 28.50 -3.05 -14.96
C ILE A 498 27.37 -2.97 -16.00
N HIS A 499 27.31 -1.89 -16.78
CA HIS A 499 26.35 -1.75 -17.87
C HIS A 499 26.58 -2.84 -18.93
N ARG A 500 27.82 -3.08 -19.34
CA ARG A 500 28.23 -4.18 -20.25
C ARG A 500 27.73 -5.54 -19.72
N ALA A 501 27.97 -5.82 -18.45
CA ALA A 501 27.54 -7.08 -17.83
C ALA A 501 26.00 -7.19 -17.76
N LEU A 502 25.30 -6.09 -17.46
CA LEU A 502 23.83 -6.05 -17.39
C LEU A 502 23.18 -6.13 -18.77
N GLN A 503 23.82 -5.62 -19.83
CA GLN A 503 23.33 -5.84 -21.21
C GLN A 503 23.36 -7.32 -21.57
N VAL A 504 24.44 -8.04 -21.24
CA VAL A 504 24.54 -9.48 -21.46
C VAL A 504 23.50 -10.26 -20.64
N SER A 505 23.32 -9.89 -19.38
CA SER A 505 22.27 -10.47 -18.51
C SER A 505 20.86 -10.08 -18.99
N GLY A 506 20.70 -8.86 -19.52
CA GLY A 506 19.43 -8.31 -20.01
C GLY A 506 18.94 -8.94 -21.33
N GLN A 507 19.76 -9.74 -22.04
CA GLN A 507 19.32 -10.47 -23.23
C GLN A 507 18.08 -11.36 -23.01
N VAL A 508 17.82 -11.73 -21.75
CA VAL A 508 16.57 -12.43 -21.37
C VAL A 508 15.31 -11.62 -21.71
N THR A 509 15.41 -10.30 -21.82
CA THR A 509 14.28 -9.43 -22.21
C THR A 509 13.96 -9.51 -23.70
N LYS A 510 14.90 -9.96 -24.54
CA LYS A 510 14.83 -9.93 -26.01
C LYS A 510 14.58 -8.51 -26.57
N ILE A 511 14.89 -7.47 -25.80
CA ILE A 511 14.73 -6.06 -26.18
C ILE A 511 16.12 -5.46 -26.35
N LYS A 512 16.41 -4.96 -27.56
CA LYS A 512 17.69 -4.33 -27.87
C LYS A 512 17.91 -3.08 -27.01
N GLY A 513 19.10 -2.97 -26.42
CA GLY A 513 19.48 -1.82 -25.59
C GLY A 513 18.98 -1.86 -24.14
N PHE A 514 18.16 -2.85 -23.78
CA PHE A 514 17.69 -2.99 -22.41
C PHE A 514 18.66 -3.80 -21.56
N ALA A 515 19.14 -3.20 -20.47
CA ALA A 515 20.04 -3.82 -19.50
C ALA A 515 19.23 -4.23 -18.25
N GLY A 516 19.51 -5.38 -17.66
CA GLY A 516 18.76 -5.78 -16.48
C GLY A 516 19.13 -7.14 -15.89
N LYS A 517 18.47 -7.45 -14.78
CA LYS A 517 18.69 -8.69 -14.02
C LYS A 517 17.40 -9.23 -13.43
N THR A 518 17.22 -10.54 -13.52
CA THR A 518 16.18 -11.28 -12.80
C THR A 518 16.67 -11.73 -11.43
N GLY A 519 15.77 -11.77 -10.46
CA GLY A 519 15.97 -12.34 -9.14
C GLY A 519 14.87 -13.33 -8.81
N THR A 520 15.24 -14.41 -8.15
CA THR A 520 14.31 -15.45 -7.73
C THR A 520 14.57 -15.76 -6.25
N THR A 521 13.51 -15.87 -5.49
CA THR A 521 13.51 -16.22 -4.07
C THR A 521 12.48 -17.32 -3.81
N GLN A 522 12.44 -17.85 -2.60
CA GLN A 522 11.41 -18.84 -2.24
C GLN A 522 9.98 -18.28 -2.33
N GLN A 523 9.79 -16.99 -2.14
CA GLN A 523 8.47 -16.36 -2.02
C GLN A 523 8.12 -15.44 -3.20
N GLY A 524 9.00 -15.31 -4.19
CA GLY A 524 8.71 -14.39 -5.29
C GLY A 524 9.80 -14.31 -6.34
N GLN A 525 9.48 -13.55 -7.38
CA GLN A 525 10.40 -13.20 -8.45
C GLN A 525 10.46 -11.69 -8.60
N ILE A 526 11.64 -11.18 -8.95
CA ILE A 526 11.86 -9.78 -9.28
C ILE A 526 12.56 -9.70 -10.63
N PHE A 527 12.20 -8.69 -11.40
CA PHE A 527 12.97 -8.21 -12.54
C PHE A 527 13.23 -6.73 -12.32
N CYS A 528 14.48 -6.31 -12.45
CA CYS A 528 14.88 -4.89 -12.51
C CYS A 528 15.76 -4.67 -13.73
N GLY A 529 15.49 -3.59 -14.46
CA GLY A 529 16.26 -3.23 -15.63
C GLY A 529 15.96 -1.81 -16.09
N TYR A 530 16.71 -1.35 -17.09
CA TYR A 530 16.63 0.01 -17.61
C TYR A 530 17.05 0.06 -19.08
N ASP A 531 16.57 1.08 -19.77
CA ASP A 531 17.13 1.59 -21.02
C ASP A 531 17.70 3.00 -20.83
N GLU A 532 17.82 3.77 -21.90
CA GLU A 532 18.29 5.16 -21.84
C GLU A 532 17.27 6.11 -21.16
N ASN A 533 15.97 5.79 -21.20
CA ASN A 533 14.89 6.67 -20.78
C ASN A 533 14.27 6.30 -19.43
N ILE A 534 14.03 5.01 -19.19
CA ILE A 534 13.30 4.54 -18.03
C ILE A 534 13.99 3.40 -17.29
N SER A 535 13.74 3.32 -16.02
CA SER A 535 14.07 2.18 -15.16
C SER A 535 12.81 1.50 -14.66
N VAL A 536 12.78 0.18 -14.74
CA VAL A 536 11.59 -0.64 -14.46
C VAL A 536 11.89 -1.69 -13.41
N GLY A 537 10.99 -1.84 -12.45
CA GLY A 537 10.97 -2.96 -11.50
C GLY A 537 9.63 -3.68 -11.50
N ILE A 538 9.69 -5.00 -11.52
CA ILE A 538 8.51 -5.86 -11.45
C ILE A 538 8.76 -6.91 -10.37
N TRP A 539 7.81 -7.04 -9.45
CA TRP A 539 7.80 -8.08 -8.43
C TRP A 539 6.54 -8.93 -8.53
N LEU A 540 6.73 -10.23 -8.37
CA LEU A 540 5.66 -11.22 -8.21
C LEU A 540 5.87 -11.96 -6.89
N GLY A 541 4.85 -11.99 -6.04
CA GLY A 541 4.82 -12.79 -4.83
C GLY A 541 4.00 -14.07 -5.02
N TYR A 542 4.41 -15.16 -4.36
CA TYR A 542 3.72 -16.45 -4.40
C TYR A 542 3.19 -16.86 -3.02
N ASN A 543 2.03 -17.53 -3.00
CA ASN A 543 1.41 -18.04 -1.77
C ASN A 543 2.16 -19.21 -1.15
N LYS A 544 2.93 -19.96 -1.97
CA LYS A 544 3.70 -21.14 -1.59
C LYS A 544 5.11 -21.06 -2.17
N PRO A 545 6.08 -21.80 -1.62
CA PRO A 545 7.44 -21.83 -2.15
C PRO A 545 7.46 -22.25 -3.62
N GLN A 546 8.33 -21.63 -4.40
CA GLN A 546 8.42 -21.79 -5.86
C GLN A 546 8.73 -23.22 -6.33
N SER A 547 9.31 -24.08 -5.48
CA SER A 547 9.63 -25.47 -5.80
C SER A 547 8.42 -26.30 -6.25
N GLU A 548 7.20 -25.89 -5.89
CA GLU A 548 5.96 -26.57 -6.25
C GLU A 548 5.35 -26.09 -7.60
N TYR A 549 5.84 -24.96 -8.20
CA TYR A 549 5.15 -24.27 -9.29
C TYR A 549 5.92 -24.10 -10.60
N LEU A 550 7.16 -24.59 -10.71
CA LEU A 550 8.11 -24.26 -11.76
C LEU A 550 7.70 -24.55 -13.22
N GLN A 551 6.62 -25.27 -13.46
CA GLN A 551 6.24 -25.65 -14.85
C GLN A 551 5.12 -24.81 -15.49
N LYS A 552 4.39 -23.96 -14.75
CA LYS A 552 3.20 -23.25 -15.29
C LYS A 552 3.02 -21.79 -14.84
N SER A 553 3.92 -21.20 -14.05
CA SER A 553 3.68 -19.86 -13.47
C SER A 553 4.18 -18.72 -14.36
N ILE A 554 3.43 -17.63 -14.39
CA ILE A 554 3.84 -16.35 -14.96
C ILE A 554 5.09 -15.89 -14.21
N THR A 555 6.13 -15.47 -14.93
CA THR A 555 7.38 -14.93 -14.37
C THR A 555 7.41 -13.41 -14.45
N ALA A 556 8.25 -12.75 -13.62
CA ALA A 556 8.43 -11.31 -13.67
C ALA A 556 8.89 -10.82 -15.06
N ILE A 557 9.71 -11.60 -15.75
CA ILE A 557 10.15 -11.28 -17.11
C ILE A 557 9.03 -11.43 -18.14
N ASN A 558 8.13 -12.41 -17.97
CA ASN A 558 6.96 -12.55 -18.84
C ASN A 558 6.01 -11.37 -18.68
N ILE A 559 5.83 -10.85 -17.45
CA ILE A 559 5.08 -9.62 -17.22
C ILE A 559 5.76 -8.46 -17.93
N PHE A 560 7.09 -8.32 -17.82
CA PHE A 560 7.84 -7.27 -18.50
C PHE A 560 7.60 -7.32 -20.02
N HIS A 561 7.70 -8.49 -20.65
CA HIS A 561 7.43 -8.64 -22.08
C HIS A 561 6.03 -8.18 -22.48
N GLN A 562 5.03 -8.50 -21.66
CA GLN A 562 3.65 -8.10 -21.96
C GLN A 562 3.41 -6.59 -21.75
N LEU A 563 4.22 -5.96 -20.91
CA LEU A 563 4.16 -4.52 -20.64
C LEU A 563 5.06 -3.71 -21.58
N SER A 564 6.01 -4.34 -22.27
CA SER A 564 7.06 -3.64 -23.03
C SER A 564 6.54 -2.58 -24.00
N ASP A 565 5.48 -2.87 -24.78
CA ASP A 565 4.88 -1.90 -25.69
C ASP A 565 4.31 -0.67 -24.95
N ALA A 566 3.73 -0.91 -23.77
CA ALA A 566 3.16 0.16 -22.96
C ALA A 566 4.24 1.03 -22.30
N LEU A 567 5.39 0.42 -21.99
CA LEU A 567 6.49 1.06 -21.29
C LEU A 567 7.47 1.77 -22.24
N LEU A 568 7.75 1.15 -23.39
CA LEU A 568 8.80 1.60 -24.31
C LEU A 568 8.24 2.32 -25.55
N GLY A 569 7.02 1.98 -25.98
CA GLY A 569 6.43 2.50 -27.21
C GLY A 569 6.10 3.99 -27.20
N GLN A 570 5.99 4.60 -26.04
CA GLN A 570 5.70 6.04 -25.92
C GLN A 570 6.94 6.94 -25.96
N HIS A 571 8.11 6.41 -25.59
CA HIS A 571 9.35 7.19 -25.56
C HIS A 571 10.13 7.14 -26.89
N ASN A 572 9.87 6.17 -27.74
CA ASN A 572 10.79 5.93 -28.86
C ASN A 572 10.19 6.16 -30.23
N GLY A 573 9.02 6.54 -30.53
CA GLY A 573 8.57 6.74 -31.93
C GLY A 573 9.08 5.67 -32.93
N ARG A 574 9.75 4.62 -32.46
CA ARG A 574 10.38 3.52 -33.20
C ARG A 574 9.61 2.22 -32.92
N LEU A 575 9.12 1.65 -33.97
CA LEU A 575 8.61 0.27 -33.99
C LEU A 575 9.65 -0.66 -33.33
N LEU A 576 9.21 -1.37 -32.30
CA LEU A 576 9.95 -2.47 -31.69
C LEU A 576 10.28 -3.51 -32.77
N GLU A 577 11.52 -3.57 -33.22
CA GLU A 577 12.03 -4.75 -33.91
C GLU A 577 12.15 -5.86 -32.85
N ILE A 578 11.13 -6.69 -32.78
CA ILE A 578 11.17 -7.95 -32.01
C ILE A 578 12.04 -8.91 -32.83
N ILE A 579 13.22 -9.23 -32.30
CA ILE A 579 14.11 -10.27 -32.85
C ILE A 579 13.59 -11.65 -32.46
#